data_16894e0855d84ff31ef75c67cdca7dba
#
_entry.id   16894e0855d84ff31ef75c67cdca7dba
#
_cell.length_a   1.000
_cell.length_b   1.000
_cell.length_c   1.000
_cell.angle_alpha   90.00
_cell.angle_beta   90.00
_cell.angle_gamma   90.00
#
_symmetry.space_group_name_H-M   'P 1'
#
loop_
_entity.id
_entity.type
_entity.pdbx_description
1 polymer ?
#
loop_
_entity_poly.entity_id
_entity_poly.type
_entity_poly.pdbx_seq_one_letter_code
_entity_poly.pdbx_strand_id
1 'polypeptide(L)'
;MNTLQAAYEQGVNLIDTADIYQDGMSEHTVGKFLKGKKDKVFVVTKCGRKLNPHVSAGYNEENIVKFVDASLKNMDVDSLDLVLLHCPPTEVYRNPEIFYVLDKLKRQGKICHYGVSVEKVDEALEALNYDISAIEVIFNMFRLKPAEELFPKASKQNVGIIVRVPLASGLLTEKYSEETTFGKADPAVTTETESFPIRGKLFQE
;
A
#
# COMPACT_ATOMS: atom_id res chain seq x y z
N MET A 1 9.28 17.43 5.43
CA MET A 1 8.31 18.55 5.48
C MET A 1 8.30 19.36 4.19
N ASN A 2 9.43 19.89 3.72
CA ASN A 2 9.47 20.74 2.51
C ASN A 2 8.94 20.02 1.25
N THR A 3 9.26 18.73 1.07
CA THR A 3 8.76 17.93 -0.07
C THR A 3 7.24 17.77 -0.05
N LEU A 4 6.65 17.46 1.11
CA LEU A 4 5.18 17.34 1.24
C LEU A 4 4.50 18.69 0.98
N GLN A 5 5.07 19.78 1.47
CA GLN A 5 4.53 21.12 1.23
C GLN A 5 4.58 21.49 -0.25
N ALA A 6 5.71 21.27 -0.93
CA ALA A 6 5.85 21.54 -2.35
C ALA A 6 4.88 20.70 -3.20
N ALA A 7 4.72 19.42 -2.87
CA ALA A 7 3.76 18.55 -3.56
C ALA A 7 2.31 19.03 -3.38
N TYR A 8 1.94 19.39 -2.16
CA TYR A 8 0.61 19.94 -1.86
C TYR A 8 0.33 21.25 -2.61
N GLU A 9 1.30 22.16 -2.70
CA GLU A 9 1.20 23.40 -3.45
C GLU A 9 1.04 23.17 -4.96
N GLN A 10 1.49 22.03 -5.48
CA GLN A 10 1.27 21.56 -6.85
C GLN A 10 -0.03 20.76 -7.02
N GLY A 11 -0.90 20.71 -6.01
CA GLY A 11 -2.21 20.08 -6.09
C GLY A 11 -2.25 18.59 -5.69
N VAL A 12 -1.17 18.02 -5.17
CA VAL A 12 -1.19 16.67 -4.61
C VAL A 12 -2.05 16.67 -3.35
N ASN A 13 -3.07 15.83 -3.33
CA ASN A 13 -4.05 15.73 -2.24
C ASN A 13 -4.20 14.32 -1.68
N LEU A 14 -3.40 13.35 -2.12
CA LEU A 14 -3.35 12.00 -1.58
C LEU A 14 -1.90 11.67 -1.20
N ILE A 15 -1.70 11.25 0.06
CA ILE A 15 -0.40 10.81 0.59
C ILE A 15 -0.49 9.34 0.91
N ASP A 16 0.44 8.56 0.37
CA ASP A 16 0.59 7.15 0.66
C ASP A 16 1.75 6.92 1.63
N THR A 17 1.47 6.23 2.75
CA THR A 17 2.44 5.88 3.79
C THR A 17 2.20 4.46 4.32
N ALA A 18 2.91 4.05 5.35
CA ALA A 18 2.68 2.81 6.08
C ALA A 18 3.27 2.88 7.50
N ASP A 19 2.72 2.09 8.40
CA ASP A 19 3.16 1.96 9.79
C ASP A 19 4.62 1.51 9.93
N ILE A 20 5.10 0.69 8.97
CA ILE A 20 6.47 0.16 8.96
C ILE A 20 7.49 1.16 8.41
N TYR A 21 7.08 2.19 7.66
CA TYR A 21 8.03 3.09 7.03
C TYR A 21 8.78 3.92 8.07
N GLN A 22 10.11 3.70 8.14
CA GLN A 22 10.99 4.29 9.15
C GLN A 22 10.44 4.09 10.58
N ASP A 23 9.87 2.91 10.83
CA ASP A 23 9.30 2.52 12.13
C ASP A 23 8.26 3.52 12.69
N GLY A 24 7.33 3.96 11.83
CA GLY A 24 6.26 4.90 12.16
C GLY A 24 6.64 6.39 12.02
N MET A 25 7.90 6.72 11.78
CA MET A 25 8.33 8.12 11.58
C MET A 25 7.69 8.75 10.34
N SER A 26 7.40 7.96 9.31
CA SER A 26 6.67 8.43 8.14
C SER A 26 5.26 8.91 8.52
N GLU A 27 4.49 8.10 9.24
CA GLU A 27 3.17 8.47 9.74
C GLU A 27 3.22 9.72 10.63
N HIS A 28 4.21 9.79 11.53
CA HIS A 28 4.39 10.95 12.40
C HIS A 28 4.68 12.24 11.61
N THR A 29 5.47 12.13 10.55
CA THR A 29 5.77 13.25 9.65
C THR A 29 4.53 13.71 8.89
N VAL A 30 3.73 12.75 8.39
CA VAL A 30 2.45 13.01 7.72
C VAL A 30 1.48 13.68 8.70
N GLY A 31 1.33 13.17 9.93
CA GLY A 31 0.47 13.75 10.94
C GLY A 31 0.83 15.21 11.26
N LYS A 32 2.11 15.53 11.39
CA LYS A 32 2.56 16.93 11.54
C LYS A 32 2.19 17.80 10.34
N PHE A 33 2.28 17.24 9.13
CA PHE A 33 1.93 17.95 7.91
C PHE A 33 0.43 18.23 7.79
N LEU A 34 -0.42 17.31 8.28
CA LEU A 34 -1.88 17.41 8.21
C LEU A 34 -2.46 18.53 9.09
N LYS A 35 -1.73 19.07 10.06
CA LYS A 35 -2.22 20.14 10.92
C LYS A 35 -2.72 21.33 10.10
N GLY A 36 -4.03 21.59 10.16
CA GLY A 36 -4.71 22.62 9.38
C GLY A 36 -4.99 22.26 7.91
N LYS A 37 -4.79 21.00 7.48
CA LYS A 37 -4.99 20.53 6.09
C LYS A 37 -5.83 19.25 6.00
N LYS A 38 -6.31 18.69 7.11
CA LYS A 38 -6.98 17.39 7.16
C LYS A 38 -8.15 17.26 6.17
N ASP A 39 -8.92 18.33 5.98
CA ASP A 39 -10.06 18.31 5.06
C ASP A 39 -9.69 18.40 3.57
N LYS A 40 -8.41 18.56 3.26
CA LYS A 40 -7.89 18.80 1.90
C LYS A 40 -6.94 17.73 1.42
N VAL A 41 -6.46 16.88 2.32
CA VAL A 41 -5.46 15.85 2.03
C VAL A 41 -5.94 14.53 2.58
N PHE A 42 -6.06 13.53 1.72
CA PHE A 42 -6.36 12.15 2.09
C PHE A 42 -5.08 11.38 2.36
N VAL A 43 -5.12 10.50 3.36
CA VAL A 43 -3.98 9.67 3.73
C VAL A 43 -4.33 8.20 3.63
N VAL A 44 -3.51 7.50 2.87
CA VAL A 44 -3.46 6.04 2.85
C VAL A 44 -2.35 5.59 3.77
N THR A 45 -2.66 4.76 4.76
CA THR A 45 -1.66 4.04 5.53
C THR A 45 -1.88 2.54 5.43
N LYS A 46 -0.91 1.77 5.88
CA LYS A 46 -0.94 0.32 5.73
C LYS A 46 -0.54 -0.35 7.04
N CYS A 47 -1.08 -1.54 7.30
CA CYS A 47 -0.78 -2.31 8.51
C CYS A 47 -0.52 -3.79 8.23
N GLY A 48 0.10 -4.46 9.20
CA GLY A 48 0.35 -5.89 9.20
C GLY A 48 1.77 -6.30 8.81
N ARG A 49 2.50 -5.50 8.04
CA ARG A 49 3.88 -5.83 7.63
C ARG A 49 4.88 -5.83 8.79
N LYS A 50 4.53 -5.22 9.92
CA LYS A 50 5.33 -5.25 11.17
C LYS A 50 5.29 -6.58 11.92
N LEU A 51 4.41 -7.50 11.54
CA LEU A 51 4.37 -8.84 12.14
C LEU A 51 5.71 -9.56 11.96
N ASN A 52 6.22 -10.15 13.04
CA ASN A 52 7.42 -10.97 13.03
C ASN A 52 7.22 -12.21 13.89
N PRO A 53 7.09 -13.41 13.30
CA PRO A 53 7.14 -13.69 11.87
C PRO A 53 5.93 -13.13 11.10
N HIS A 54 6.14 -12.75 9.81
CA HIS A 54 5.09 -12.26 8.93
C HIS A 54 4.31 -13.42 8.31
N VAL A 55 3.38 -13.97 9.10
CA VAL A 55 2.57 -15.16 8.76
C VAL A 55 1.08 -14.88 8.95
N SER A 56 0.23 -15.65 8.28
CA SER A 56 -1.23 -15.45 8.30
C SER A 56 -1.84 -15.51 9.70
N ALA A 57 -1.32 -16.33 10.60
CA ALA A 57 -1.79 -16.43 12.00
C ALA A 57 -1.62 -15.12 12.80
N GLY A 58 -0.69 -14.27 12.39
CA GLY A 58 -0.50 -12.93 12.98
C GLY A 58 -1.58 -11.93 12.58
N TYR A 59 -2.31 -12.18 11.51
CA TYR A 59 -3.44 -11.36 11.09
C TYR A 59 -4.69 -11.78 11.87
N ASN A 60 -4.88 -11.17 13.02
CA ASN A 60 -6.01 -11.41 13.92
C ASN A 60 -6.52 -10.08 14.50
N GLU A 61 -7.67 -10.11 15.18
CA GLU A 61 -8.31 -8.90 15.70
C GLU A 61 -7.37 -8.09 16.61
N GLU A 62 -6.69 -8.75 17.54
CA GLU A 62 -5.80 -8.08 18.50
C GLU A 62 -4.72 -7.26 17.80
N ASN A 63 -4.02 -7.89 16.84
CA ASN A 63 -2.93 -7.22 16.13
C ASN A 63 -3.43 -6.13 15.17
N ILE A 64 -4.53 -6.37 14.44
CA ILE A 64 -5.09 -5.36 13.53
C ILE A 64 -5.55 -4.13 14.33
N VAL A 65 -6.25 -4.30 15.44
CA VAL A 65 -6.65 -3.20 16.31
C VAL A 65 -5.43 -2.44 16.83
N LYS A 66 -4.41 -3.16 17.31
CA LYS A 66 -3.16 -2.57 17.80
C LYS A 66 -2.43 -1.74 16.74
N PHE A 67 -2.37 -2.21 15.49
CA PHE A 67 -1.76 -1.47 14.39
C PHE A 67 -2.54 -0.20 14.06
N VAL A 68 -3.87 -0.29 13.95
CA VAL A 68 -4.72 0.87 13.69
C VAL A 68 -4.60 1.92 14.79
N ASP A 69 -4.63 1.50 16.06
CA ASP A 69 -4.49 2.41 17.20
C ASP A 69 -3.10 3.07 17.24
N ALA A 70 -2.05 2.34 16.86
CA ALA A 70 -0.71 2.90 16.73
C ALA A 70 -0.63 3.95 15.60
N SER A 71 -1.24 3.69 14.44
CA SER A 71 -1.28 4.64 13.32
C SER A 71 -2.06 5.91 13.66
N LEU A 72 -3.22 5.79 14.35
CA LEU A 72 -3.98 6.94 14.87
C LEU A 72 -3.11 7.81 15.77
N LYS A 73 -2.38 7.18 16.69
CA LYS A 73 -1.47 7.87 17.61
C LYS A 73 -0.29 8.52 16.88
N ASN A 74 0.33 7.81 15.93
CA ASN A 74 1.47 8.31 15.17
C ASN A 74 1.11 9.57 14.37
N MET A 75 -0.06 9.58 13.75
CA MET A 75 -0.53 10.70 12.95
C MET A 75 -1.23 11.79 13.76
N ASP A 76 -1.54 11.56 15.05
CA ASP A 76 -2.27 12.50 15.90
C ASP A 76 -3.63 12.87 15.29
N VAL A 77 -4.41 11.83 14.92
CA VAL A 77 -5.75 11.95 14.30
C VAL A 77 -6.76 11.04 14.98
N ASP A 78 -8.04 11.39 14.93
CA ASP A 78 -9.13 10.60 15.51
C ASP A 78 -9.62 9.48 14.59
N SER A 79 -9.38 9.62 13.27
CA SER A 79 -9.77 8.64 12.25
C SER A 79 -8.77 8.63 11.12
N LEU A 80 -8.50 7.43 10.56
CA LEU A 80 -7.67 7.23 9.36
C LEU A 80 -8.57 7.22 8.13
N ASP A 81 -8.18 7.91 7.07
CA ASP A 81 -8.99 7.99 5.84
C ASP A 81 -9.08 6.63 5.15
N LEU A 82 -7.95 5.96 4.92
CA LEU A 82 -7.88 4.64 4.30
C LEU A 82 -6.76 3.80 4.92
N VAL A 83 -7.10 2.59 5.35
CA VAL A 83 -6.13 1.60 5.86
C VAL A 83 -6.08 0.41 4.91
N LEU A 84 -4.89 0.03 4.46
CA LEU A 84 -4.67 -1.15 3.64
C LEU A 84 -3.98 -2.26 4.43
N LEU A 85 -4.37 -3.51 4.23
CA LEU A 85 -3.56 -4.65 4.62
C LEU A 85 -2.30 -4.65 3.74
N HIS A 86 -1.12 -4.63 4.35
CA HIS A 86 0.15 -4.40 3.68
C HIS A 86 0.77 -5.68 3.12
N CYS A 87 0.34 -6.13 1.95
CA CYS A 87 0.80 -7.35 1.29
C CYS A 87 0.86 -8.54 2.26
N PRO A 88 -0.26 -8.93 2.88
CA PRO A 88 -0.31 -10.10 3.76
C PRO A 88 -0.05 -11.39 2.98
N PRO A 89 0.26 -12.50 3.67
CA PRO A 89 0.23 -13.84 3.07
C PRO A 89 -1.10 -14.11 2.35
N THR A 90 -1.05 -14.85 1.24
CA THR A 90 -2.21 -15.05 0.34
C THR A 90 -3.46 -15.59 1.06
N GLU A 91 -3.29 -16.40 2.10
CA GLU A 91 -4.40 -16.97 2.87
C GLU A 91 -5.24 -15.91 3.59
N VAL A 92 -4.65 -14.76 3.92
CA VAL A 92 -5.34 -13.66 4.62
C VAL A 92 -6.44 -13.05 3.75
N TYR A 93 -6.24 -12.98 2.43
CA TYR A 93 -7.26 -12.46 1.51
C TYR A 93 -8.51 -13.36 1.42
N ARG A 94 -8.41 -14.60 1.89
CA ARG A 94 -9.52 -15.59 1.94
C ARG A 94 -10.14 -15.71 3.34
N ASN A 95 -9.62 -14.97 4.31
CA ASN A 95 -10.10 -15.03 5.69
C ASN A 95 -11.12 -13.92 5.98
N PRO A 96 -12.43 -14.23 6.03
CA PRO A 96 -13.48 -13.22 6.25
C PRO A 96 -13.39 -12.57 7.63
N GLU A 97 -12.80 -13.21 8.63
CA GLU A 97 -12.69 -12.66 9.98
C GLU A 97 -11.89 -11.35 9.99
N ILE A 98 -10.83 -11.27 9.17
CA ILE A 98 -9.98 -10.07 9.10
C ILE A 98 -10.75 -8.90 8.52
N PHE A 99 -11.51 -9.12 7.46
CA PHE A 99 -12.35 -8.09 6.86
C PHE A 99 -13.51 -7.67 7.78
N TYR A 100 -14.06 -8.60 8.56
CA TYR A 100 -15.03 -8.28 9.60
C TYR A 100 -14.42 -7.38 10.71
N VAL A 101 -13.16 -7.60 11.09
CA VAL A 101 -12.44 -6.72 12.04
C VAL A 101 -12.28 -5.32 11.47
N LEU A 102 -11.88 -5.18 10.20
CA LEU A 102 -11.74 -3.88 9.54
C LEU A 102 -13.10 -3.16 9.46
N ASP A 103 -14.16 -3.88 9.16
CA ASP A 103 -15.52 -3.37 9.13
C ASP A 103 -16.00 -2.90 10.53
N LYS A 104 -15.64 -3.63 11.58
CA LYS A 104 -15.88 -3.23 12.97
C LYS A 104 -15.15 -1.92 13.31
N LEU A 105 -13.89 -1.76 12.90
CA LEU A 105 -13.12 -0.55 13.09
C LEU A 105 -13.70 0.65 12.32
N LYS A 106 -14.23 0.41 11.11
CA LYS A 106 -14.97 1.39 10.31
C LYS A 106 -16.26 1.84 11.04
N ARG A 107 -17.04 0.90 11.56
CA ARG A 107 -18.25 1.24 12.35
C ARG A 107 -17.94 1.98 13.66
N GLN A 108 -16.75 1.77 14.23
CA GLN A 108 -16.27 2.50 15.42
C GLN A 108 -15.74 3.91 15.08
N GLY A 109 -15.65 4.27 13.81
CA GLY A 109 -15.12 5.56 13.35
C GLY A 109 -13.60 5.69 13.43
N LYS A 110 -12.88 4.60 13.74
CA LYS A 110 -11.41 4.62 13.79
C LYS A 110 -10.79 4.67 12.39
N ILE A 111 -11.46 4.12 11.39
CA ILE A 111 -11.08 4.20 9.98
C ILE A 111 -12.30 4.58 9.14
N CYS A 112 -12.12 5.39 8.10
CA CYS A 112 -13.20 5.74 7.16
C CYS A 112 -13.38 4.66 6.11
N HIS A 113 -12.27 4.18 5.57
CA HIS A 113 -12.22 3.19 4.50
C HIS A 113 -11.14 2.15 4.78
N TYR A 114 -11.28 0.97 4.20
CA TYR A 114 -10.24 -0.05 4.22
C TYR A 114 -10.11 -0.76 2.87
N GLY A 115 -8.98 -1.41 2.68
CA GLY A 115 -8.67 -2.16 1.47
C GLY A 115 -7.42 -3.01 1.63
N VAL A 116 -6.80 -3.33 0.52
CA VAL A 116 -5.62 -4.19 0.49
C VAL A 116 -4.52 -3.63 -0.42
N SER A 117 -3.25 -3.83 -0.04
CA SER A 117 -2.12 -3.75 -0.94
C SER A 117 -1.72 -5.18 -1.30
N VAL A 118 -1.54 -5.45 -2.58
CA VAL A 118 -1.32 -6.80 -3.11
C VAL A 118 -0.05 -6.90 -3.95
N GLU A 119 0.50 -8.10 -4.05
CA GLU A 119 1.59 -8.41 -4.97
C GLU A 119 1.10 -9.09 -6.24
N LYS A 120 0.00 -9.85 -6.16
CA LYS A 120 -0.57 -10.63 -7.25
C LYS A 120 -1.98 -10.19 -7.58
N VAL A 121 -2.36 -10.31 -8.87
CA VAL A 121 -3.72 -10.01 -9.33
C VAL A 121 -4.74 -10.94 -8.68
N ASP A 122 -4.39 -12.22 -8.50
CA ASP A 122 -5.28 -13.21 -7.89
C ASP A 122 -5.65 -12.84 -6.44
N GLU A 123 -4.70 -12.26 -5.68
CA GLU A 123 -4.93 -11.74 -4.32
C GLU A 123 -5.92 -10.57 -4.34
N ALA A 124 -5.78 -9.68 -5.33
CA ALA A 124 -6.72 -8.58 -5.52
C ALA A 124 -8.12 -9.06 -5.86
N LEU A 125 -8.23 -10.09 -6.70
CA LEU A 125 -9.52 -10.68 -7.09
C LEU A 125 -10.21 -11.38 -5.91
N GLU A 126 -9.45 -12.04 -5.03
CA GLU A 126 -9.98 -12.61 -3.78
C GLU A 126 -10.51 -11.50 -2.85
N ALA A 127 -9.78 -10.39 -2.71
CA ALA A 127 -10.18 -9.28 -1.86
C ALA A 127 -11.46 -8.57 -2.34
N LEU A 128 -11.78 -8.62 -3.64
CA LEU A 128 -13.05 -8.10 -4.19
C LEU A 128 -14.31 -8.84 -3.70
N ASN A 129 -14.17 -9.96 -3.00
CA ASN A 129 -15.30 -10.63 -2.36
C ASN A 129 -15.78 -9.93 -1.07
N TYR A 130 -15.09 -8.88 -0.63
CA TYR A 130 -15.38 -8.11 0.59
C TYR A 130 -15.71 -6.65 0.25
N ASP A 131 -16.31 -5.91 1.20
CA ASP A 131 -16.70 -4.49 1.04
C ASP A 131 -15.48 -3.56 1.19
N ILE A 132 -14.45 -3.80 0.37
CA ILE A 132 -13.24 -2.97 0.33
C ILE A 132 -13.45 -1.72 -0.52
N SER A 133 -12.78 -0.62 -0.15
CA SER A 133 -12.88 0.65 -0.88
C SER A 133 -11.76 0.85 -1.91
N ALA A 134 -10.60 0.21 -1.71
CA ALA A 134 -9.46 0.37 -2.60
C ALA A 134 -8.53 -0.84 -2.63
N ILE A 135 -7.84 -0.99 -3.74
CA ILE A 135 -6.75 -1.95 -3.95
C ILE A 135 -5.52 -1.20 -4.42
N GLU A 136 -4.40 -1.40 -3.71
CA GLU A 136 -3.09 -0.93 -4.15
C GLU A 136 -2.35 -2.07 -4.82
N VAL A 137 -1.91 -1.84 -6.07
CA VAL A 137 -1.30 -2.88 -6.91
C VAL A 137 -0.16 -2.32 -7.75
N ILE A 138 0.86 -3.14 -8.04
CA ILE A 138 1.91 -2.77 -8.99
C ILE A 138 1.31 -2.76 -10.40
N PHE A 139 1.42 -1.62 -11.08
CA PHE A 139 1.03 -1.47 -12.46
C PHE A 139 1.98 -0.51 -13.19
N ASN A 140 2.53 -0.96 -14.31
CA ASN A 140 3.40 -0.18 -15.19
C ASN A 140 3.49 -0.86 -16.56
N MET A 141 4.28 -0.32 -17.49
CA MET A 141 4.41 -0.83 -18.86
C MET A 141 4.85 -2.30 -18.96
N PHE A 142 5.48 -2.85 -17.91
CA PHE A 142 5.95 -4.25 -17.87
C PHE A 142 5.00 -5.18 -17.12
N ARG A 143 3.95 -4.64 -16.47
CA ARG A 143 2.99 -5.39 -15.65
C ARG A 143 1.57 -4.98 -15.97
N LEU A 144 1.04 -5.49 -17.09
CA LEU A 144 -0.26 -5.11 -17.65
C LEU A 144 -1.43 -5.99 -17.17
N LYS A 145 -1.16 -7.15 -16.59
CA LYS A 145 -2.18 -8.08 -16.08
C LYS A 145 -3.25 -7.41 -15.22
N PRO A 146 -2.95 -6.43 -14.32
CA PRO A 146 -3.99 -5.72 -13.58
C PRO A 146 -5.02 -5.01 -14.47
N ALA A 147 -4.61 -4.44 -15.60
CA ALA A 147 -5.53 -3.77 -16.52
C ALA A 147 -6.48 -4.74 -17.21
N GLU A 148 -6.03 -5.95 -17.48
CA GLU A 148 -6.80 -6.97 -18.19
C GLU A 148 -7.82 -7.67 -17.27
N GLU A 149 -7.40 -8.04 -16.06
CA GLU A 149 -8.17 -8.90 -15.18
C GLU A 149 -8.82 -8.17 -13.99
N LEU A 150 -8.11 -7.21 -13.38
CA LEU A 150 -8.54 -6.57 -12.14
C LEU A 150 -9.37 -5.31 -12.39
N PHE A 151 -8.88 -4.37 -13.21
CA PHE A 151 -9.50 -3.05 -13.34
C PHE A 151 -10.95 -3.10 -13.77
N PRO A 152 -11.36 -3.95 -14.76
CA PRO A 152 -12.76 -4.06 -15.14
C PRO A 152 -13.67 -4.56 -14.01
N LYS A 153 -13.16 -5.44 -13.12
CA LYS A 153 -13.92 -5.98 -11.98
C LYS A 153 -14.01 -4.97 -10.85
N ALA A 154 -12.88 -4.33 -10.50
CA ALA A 154 -12.83 -3.28 -9.49
C ALA A 154 -13.77 -2.12 -9.83
N SER A 155 -13.77 -1.67 -11.10
CA SER A 155 -14.67 -0.62 -11.59
C SER A 155 -16.14 -0.98 -11.44
N LYS A 156 -16.54 -2.22 -11.74
CA LYS A 156 -17.94 -2.70 -11.58
C LYS A 156 -18.38 -2.67 -10.11
N GLN A 157 -17.47 -2.83 -9.18
CA GLN A 157 -17.73 -2.83 -7.74
C GLN A 157 -17.47 -1.48 -7.08
N ASN A 158 -17.12 -0.45 -7.87
CA ASN A 158 -16.74 0.88 -7.38
C ASN A 158 -15.55 0.86 -6.40
N VAL A 159 -14.59 -0.05 -6.62
CA VAL A 159 -13.34 -0.16 -5.85
C VAL A 159 -12.25 0.66 -6.53
N GLY A 160 -11.63 1.57 -5.77
CA GLY A 160 -10.54 2.43 -6.25
C GLY A 160 -9.24 1.64 -6.48
N ILE A 161 -8.46 2.05 -7.48
CA ILE A 161 -7.14 1.48 -7.75
C ILE A 161 -6.06 2.51 -7.41
N ILE A 162 -5.13 2.12 -6.56
CA ILE A 162 -3.91 2.88 -6.24
C ILE A 162 -2.75 2.17 -6.91
N VAL A 163 -2.07 2.87 -7.81
CA VAL A 163 -0.93 2.31 -8.53
C VAL A 163 0.36 2.56 -7.76
N ARG A 164 1.10 1.50 -7.44
CA ARG A 164 2.46 1.60 -6.92
C ARG A 164 3.49 1.15 -7.96
N VAL A 165 4.73 1.59 -7.80
CA VAL A 165 5.87 1.30 -8.69
C VAL A 165 5.60 1.67 -10.17
N PRO A 166 5.00 2.84 -10.48
CA PRO A 166 4.65 3.20 -11.86
C PRO A 166 5.88 3.38 -12.76
N LEU A 167 7.03 3.73 -12.19
CA LEU A 167 8.29 3.89 -12.92
C LEU A 167 9.17 2.64 -12.94
N ALA A 168 8.61 1.47 -12.60
CA ALA A 168 9.30 0.19 -12.60
C ALA A 168 10.67 0.24 -11.88
N SER A 169 10.69 0.79 -10.65
CA SER A 169 11.91 0.99 -9.84
C SER A 169 12.99 1.86 -10.54
N GLY A 170 12.57 2.73 -11.44
CA GLY A 170 13.45 3.64 -12.17
C GLY A 170 13.83 3.17 -13.58
N LEU A 171 13.42 1.97 -14.02
CA LEU A 171 13.67 1.49 -15.38
C LEU A 171 12.99 2.34 -16.46
N LEU A 172 11.86 2.96 -16.14
CA LEU A 172 11.14 3.85 -17.04
C LEU A 172 11.62 5.31 -16.97
N THR A 173 12.79 5.52 -16.41
CA THR A 173 13.46 6.82 -16.36
C THR A 173 14.82 6.72 -17.05
N GLU A 174 15.43 7.84 -17.36
CA GLU A 174 16.80 7.86 -17.92
C GLU A 174 17.90 7.56 -16.88
N LYS A 175 17.52 7.07 -15.69
CA LYS A 175 18.43 6.81 -14.56
C LYS A 175 19.40 5.64 -14.84
N TYR A 176 18.97 4.66 -15.62
CA TYR A 176 19.73 3.43 -15.88
C TYR A 176 20.06 3.27 -17.35
N SER A 177 21.28 2.74 -17.63
CA SER A 177 21.76 2.32 -18.95
C SER A 177 22.11 0.83 -18.90
N GLU A 178 22.45 0.26 -20.06
CA GLU A 178 22.93 -1.15 -20.18
C GLU A 178 24.20 -1.42 -19.33
N GLU A 179 24.99 -0.36 -19.07
CA GLU A 179 26.22 -0.44 -18.28
C GLU A 179 25.98 -0.28 -16.77
N THR A 180 24.74 0.00 -16.34
CA THR A 180 24.43 0.23 -14.93
C THR A 180 24.63 -1.03 -14.11
N THR A 181 25.48 -0.94 -13.10
CA THR A 181 25.68 -2.02 -12.10
C THR A 181 25.00 -1.63 -10.79
N PHE A 182 24.28 -2.56 -10.20
CA PHE A 182 23.59 -2.34 -8.92
C PHE A 182 24.44 -2.85 -7.75
N GLY A 183 24.65 -2.00 -6.75
CA GLY A 183 25.29 -2.40 -5.49
C GLY A 183 24.40 -3.33 -4.66
N LYS A 184 24.98 -4.16 -3.78
CA LYS A 184 24.24 -5.10 -2.93
C LYS A 184 23.16 -4.46 -2.05
N ALA A 185 23.27 -3.17 -1.74
CA ALA A 185 22.33 -2.41 -0.93
C ALA A 185 21.33 -1.59 -1.77
N ASP A 186 21.34 -1.72 -3.10
CA ASP A 186 20.40 -0.99 -3.96
C ASP A 186 18.98 -1.56 -3.79
N PRO A 187 17.97 -0.75 -3.50
CA PRO A 187 16.58 -1.21 -3.39
C PRO A 187 16.08 -1.96 -4.65
N ALA A 188 16.64 -1.68 -5.82
CA ALA A 188 16.34 -2.42 -7.04
C ALA A 188 16.84 -3.87 -7.02
N VAL A 189 17.78 -4.20 -6.12
CA VAL A 189 18.39 -5.54 -5.96
C VAL A 189 17.85 -6.27 -4.73
N THR A 190 17.46 -5.53 -3.70
CA THR A 190 17.07 -6.10 -2.39
C THR A 190 15.61 -6.52 -2.29
N THR A 191 14.81 -6.34 -3.32
CA THR A 191 13.49 -6.97 -3.39
C THR A 191 13.68 -8.47 -3.67
N GLU A 192 13.94 -9.24 -2.62
CA GLU A 192 13.91 -10.72 -2.59
C GLU A 192 12.53 -11.31 -2.88
N THR A 193 11.62 -10.54 -3.38
CA THR A 193 10.37 -11.07 -3.88
C THR A 193 10.60 -11.53 -5.31
N GLU A 194 10.30 -12.79 -5.60
CA GLU A 194 10.31 -13.46 -6.91
C GLU A 194 9.58 -12.69 -8.03
N SER A 195 9.08 -11.50 -7.73
CA SER A 195 8.27 -10.67 -8.62
C SER A 195 9.06 -9.71 -9.52
N PHE A 196 10.38 -9.53 -9.31
CA PHE A 196 11.22 -8.73 -10.19
C PHE A 196 12.54 -9.43 -10.51
N PRO A 197 12.59 -10.31 -11.49
CA PRO A 197 13.86 -10.66 -12.10
C PRO A 197 14.31 -9.49 -13.00
N ILE A 198 14.84 -8.41 -12.42
CA ILE A 198 15.55 -7.37 -13.18
C ILE A 198 16.90 -7.90 -13.66
N ARG A 199 17.22 -9.16 -13.41
CA ARG A 199 18.41 -9.81 -13.98
C ARG A 199 18.07 -10.51 -15.28
N GLY A 200 18.41 -9.88 -16.38
CA GLY A 200 18.83 -10.56 -17.61
C GLY A 200 17.74 -11.07 -18.57
N LYS A 201 16.44 -10.82 -18.35
CA LYS A 201 15.37 -11.24 -19.28
C LYS A 201 14.59 -10.12 -19.96
N LEU A 202 14.73 -8.88 -19.51
CA LEU A 202 14.04 -7.74 -20.15
C LEU A 202 14.72 -7.23 -21.42
N PHE A 203 15.94 -7.71 -21.72
CA PHE A 203 16.71 -7.30 -22.90
C PHE A 203 17.08 -8.46 -23.83
N GLN A 204 16.43 -9.62 -23.73
CA GLN A 204 16.72 -10.80 -24.56
C GLN A 204 15.53 -11.29 -25.41
N GLU A 205 14.47 -10.49 -25.59
CA GLU A 205 13.46 -10.72 -26.63
C GLU A 205 13.19 -9.46 -27.43
#